data_6d923cb5bb83f440921d59fd2d2e7c3c
#
_entry.id   6d923cb5bb83f440921d59fd2d2e7c3c
#
_cell.length_a   1.000
_cell.length_b   1.000
_cell.length_c   1.000
_cell.angle_alpha   90.00
_cell.angle_beta   90.00
_cell.angle_gamma   90.00
#
_symmetry.space_group_name_H-M   'P 1'
#
loop_
_entity.id
_entity.type
_entity.pdbx_description
1 polymer ?
#
loop_
_entity_poly.entity_id
_entity_poly.type
_entity_poly.pdbx_seq_one_letter_code
_entity_poly.pdbx_strand_id
1 'polypeptide(L)'
;MEFAFFWRGLGGLHSLLSVEELSSKGSPACQEAFAFLREQLKQDQNVEETVEYEPLKDSEAPSYNVRETPRVRVFFGEKLEIFLFIPEKSVASLKADESVPEALRAWVDRAQLGGMSRLLRVQLATKKDVEVLLPLIRAVIRQ
;
A
#
# COMPACT_ATOMS: atom_id res chain seq x y z
N MET A 1 3.85 21.09 -20.74
CA MET A 1 3.47 20.84 -20.74
C MET A 1 3.37 20.62 -20.60
N GLU A 2 3.44 20.28 -20.11
CA GLU A 2 3.08 19.83 -19.95
C GLU A 2 3.39 19.30 -19.78
N PHE A 3 3.54 18.89 -19.31
CA PHE A 3 3.43 18.21 -19.18
C PHE A 3 3.52 17.89 -18.45
N ALA A 4 3.47 17.85 -17.99
CA ALA A 4 3.21 17.46 -17.47
C ALA A 4 2.76 17.64 -16.93
N PHE A 5 2.28 17.86 -16.83
CA PHE A 5 1.49 17.94 -16.84
C PHE A 5 0.96 17.97 -17.02
N PHE A 6 0.73 18.03 -16.92
CA PHE A 6 0.13 17.83 -17.45
C PHE A 6 -0.11 17.13 -17.46
N TRP A 7 0.12 16.78 -17.06
CA TRP A 7 -0.05 15.92 -17.33
C TRP A 7 -0.52 15.07 -16.67
N ARG A 8 -0.78 15.12 -15.86
CA ARG A 8 -1.25 14.17 -15.55
C ARG A 8 -2.28 13.87 -16.02
N GLY A 9 -2.63 14.04 -16.13
CA GLY A 9 -3.39 13.79 -16.71
C GLY A 9 -3.29 13.36 -17.88
N LEU A 10 -2.69 13.59 -18.36
CA LEU A 10 -2.57 12.96 -19.32
C LEU A 10 -2.60 11.73 -19.02
N GLY A 11 -3.29 11.78 -18.05
CA GLY A 11 -3.33 10.63 -17.57
C GLY A 11 -2.86 9.75 -18.41
N GLY A 12 -3.11 10.06 -19.33
CA GLY A 12 -2.59 9.26 -20.19
C GLY A 12 -1.19 9.06 -20.07
N LEU A 13 -0.63 9.94 -19.39
CA LEU A 13 0.72 9.72 -19.12
C LEU A 13 0.82 8.80 -18.00
N HIS A 14 0.51 7.60 -18.26
CA HIS A 14 0.69 6.55 -17.29
C HIS A 14 2.15 6.21 -17.20
N SER A 15 2.50 5.59 -16.12
CA SER A 15 3.81 5.02 -15.96
C SER A 15 4.13 4.08 -17.10
N LEU A 16 5.34 4.15 -17.60
CA LEU A 16 5.85 3.19 -18.54
C LEU A 16 6.38 1.94 -17.85
N LEU A 17 6.44 1.95 -16.51
CA LEU A 17 6.97 0.82 -15.75
C LEU A 17 5.85 -0.11 -15.31
N SER A 18 6.09 -1.39 -15.39
CA SER A 18 5.16 -2.39 -14.87
C SER A 18 5.45 -2.64 -13.40
N VAL A 19 4.51 -3.32 -12.75
CA VAL A 19 4.72 -3.75 -11.37
C VAL A 19 5.96 -4.64 -11.27
N GLU A 20 6.15 -5.52 -12.26
CA GLU A 20 7.32 -6.41 -12.28
C GLU A 20 8.62 -5.63 -12.40
N GLU A 21 8.64 -4.62 -13.23
CA GLU A 21 9.84 -3.79 -13.38
C GLU A 21 10.15 -3.03 -12.11
N LEU A 22 9.13 -2.49 -11.45
CA LEU A 22 9.33 -1.79 -10.18
C LEU A 22 9.84 -2.75 -9.12
N SER A 23 9.26 -3.94 -9.03
CA SER A 23 9.65 -4.94 -8.05
C SER A 23 11.10 -5.39 -8.23
N SER A 24 11.59 -5.40 -9.46
CA SER A 24 12.94 -5.85 -9.76
C SER A 24 14.00 -4.96 -9.10
N LYS A 25 13.63 -3.76 -8.65
CA LYS A 25 14.55 -2.86 -7.97
C LYS A 25 14.80 -3.25 -6.52
N GLY A 26 14.02 -4.16 -5.99
CA GLY A 26 14.16 -4.59 -4.61
C GLY A 26 15.21 -5.69 -4.45
N SER A 27 15.68 -5.89 -3.22
CA SER A 27 16.53 -7.01 -2.89
C SER A 27 15.79 -8.32 -3.11
N PRO A 28 16.48 -9.46 -3.17
CA PRO A 28 15.78 -10.75 -3.30
C PRO A 28 14.73 -10.97 -2.19
N ALA A 29 15.07 -10.61 -0.94
CA ALA A 29 14.10 -10.75 0.16
C ALA A 29 12.92 -9.82 -0.02
N CYS A 30 13.17 -8.60 -0.48
CA CYS A 30 12.11 -7.63 -0.76
C CYS A 30 11.19 -8.16 -1.84
N GLN A 31 11.76 -8.72 -2.91
CA GLN A 31 10.96 -9.24 -4.01
C GLN A 31 10.11 -10.44 -3.57
N GLU A 32 10.66 -11.29 -2.72
CA GLU A 32 9.90 -12.43 -2.19
C GLU A 32 8.75 -11.97 -1.31
N ALA A 33 9.03 -11.01 -0.42
CA ALA A 33 8.01 -10.46 0.45
C ALA A 33 6.89 -9.82 -0.39
N PHE A 34 7.25 -9.09 -1.43
CA PHE A 34 6.28 -8.44 -2.28
C PHE A 34 5.44 -9.47 -3.06
N ALA A 35 6.08 -10.50 -3.60
CA ALA A 35 5.34 -11.51 -4.36
C ALA A 35 4.25 -12.13 -3.50
N PHE A 36 4.58 -12.41 -2.24
CA PHE A 36 3.60 -12.97 -1.31
C PHE A 36 2.49 -11.97 -1.03
N LEU A 37 2.84 -10.73 -0.71
CA LEU A 37 1.86 -9.68 -0.44
C LEU A 37 0.93 -9.49 -1.63
N ARG A 38 1.51 -9.40 -2.84
CA ARG A 38 0.73 -9.18 -4.05
C ARG A 38 -0.30 -10.28 -4.25
N GLU A 39 0.12 -11.52 -4.02
CA GLU A 39 -0.78 -12.66 -4.17
C GLU A 39 -1.94 -12.55 -3.19
N GLN A 40 -1.65 -12.17 -1.94
CA GLN A 40 -2.70 -12.04 -0.94
C GLN A 40 -3.66 -10.91 -1.30
N LEU A 41 -3.14 -9.79 -1.77
CA LEU A 41 -3.98 -8.65 -2.12
C LEU A 41 -4.89 -8.96 -3.30
N LYS A 42 -4.38 -9.70 -4.28
CA LYS A 42 -5.13 -9.98 -5.49
C LYS A 42 -6.18 -11.08 -5.29
N GLN A 43 -6.21 -11.71 -4.13
CA GLN A 43 -7.29 -12.65 -3.82
C GLN A 43 -8.62 -11.93 -3.57
N ASP A 44 -8.58 -10.65 -3.23
CA ASP A 44 -9.80 -9.89 -2.98
C ASP A 44 -10.27 -9.27 -4.29
N GLN A 45 -11.47 -9.62 -4.72
CA GLN A 45 -12.01 -9.16 -6.00
C GLN A 45 -12.28 -7.67 -6.00
N ASN A 46 -12.36 -7.04 -4.84
CA ASN A 46 -12.63 -5.61 -4.75
C ASN A 46 -11.35 -4.78 -4.83
N VAL A 47 -10.19 -5.43 -4.91
CA VAL A 47 -8.90 -4.74 -4.97
C VAL A 47 -8.47 -4.61 -6.42
N GLU A 48 -8.13 -3.38 -6.82
CA GLU A 48 -7.62 -3.11 -8.16
C GLU A 48 -6.15 -2.71 -8.05
N GLU A 49 -5.30 -3.35 -8.84
CA GLU A 49 -3.87 -3.05 -8.89
C GLU A 49 -3.61 -2.03 -10.00
N THR A 50 -2.97 -0.92 -9.63
CA THR A 50 -2.53 0.08 -10.60
C THR A 50 -1.10 0.48 -10.27
N VAL A 51 -0.49 1.30 -11.14
CA VAL A 51 0.80 1.94 -10.84
C VAL A 51 0.54 3.44 -10.75
N GLU A 52 0.86 4.04 -9.61
CA GLU A 52 0.56 5.44 -9.34
C GLU A 52 1.82 6.17 -8.87
N TYR A 53 1.86 7.47 -9.15
CA TYR A 53 2.92 8.32 -8.62
C TYR A 53 2.60 8.67 -7.16
N GLU A 54 3.58 8.47 -6.26
CA GLU A 54 3.41 8.81 -4.86
C GLU A 54 4.29 10.02 -4.52
N PRO A 55 3.69 11.20 -4.27
CA PRO A 55 4.48 12.42 -4.02
C PRO A 55 5.41 12.33 -2.82
N LEU A 56 5.01 11.64 -1.77
CA LEU A 56 5.83 11.54 -0.56
C LEU A 56 7.13 10.78 -0.80
N LYS A 57 7.17 9.93 -1.81
CA LYS A 57 8.36 9.17 -2.17
C LYS A 57 8.96 9.66 -3.48
N ASP A 58 8.28 10.58 -4.16
CA ASP A 58 8.67 11.06 -5.48
C ASP A 58 8.99 9.86 -6.38
N SER A 59 8.07 8.92 -6.43
CA SER A 59 8.31 7.66 -7.11
C SER A 59 6.98 7.04 -7.53
N GLU A 60 7.02 6.31 -8.64
CA GLU A 60 5.90 5.48 -9.02
C GLU A 60 5.89 4.22 -8.17
N ALA A 61 4.70 3.69 -7.93
CA ALA A 61 4.54 2.56 -7.03
C ALA A 61 3.31 1.74 -7.39
N PRO A 62 3.37 0.43 -7.19
CA PRO A 62 2.15 -0.38 -7.24
C PRO A 62 1.19 0.13 -6.17
N SER A 63 -0.05 0.32 -6.58
CA SER A 63 -1.12 0.82 -5.70
C SER A 63 -2.26 -0.17 -5.73
N TYR A 64 -2.77 -0.49 -4.55
CA TYR A 64 -3.88 -1.44 -4.39
C TYR A 64 -5.05 -0.67 -3.85
N ASN A 65 -6.08 -0.52 -4.67
CA ASN A 65 -7.16 0.42 -4.45
C ASN A 65 -8.48 -0.31 -4.25
N VAL A 66 -9.35 0.30 -3.44
CA VAL A 66 -10.71 -0.20 -3.24
C VAL A 66 -11.64 0.95 -3.57
N ARG A 67 -12.55 0.74 -4.54
CA ARG A 67 -13.46 1.78 -5.00
C ARG A 67 -12.68 3.05 -5.39
N GLU A 68 -11.58 2.83 -6.13
CA GLU A 68 -10.74 3.90 -6.65
C GLU A 68 -10.00 4.68 -5.57
N THR A 69 -10.00 4.20 -4.34
CA THR A 69 -9.29 4.84 -3.23
C THR A 69 -8.09 3.98 -2.85
N PRO A 70 -6.88 4.53 -2.82
CA PRO A 70 -5.72 3.73 -2.46
C PRO A 70 -5.79 3.25 -1.01
N ARG A 71 -5.45 1.99 -0.82
CA ARG A 71 -5.36 1.39 0.51
C ARG A 71 -3.94 0.99 0.83
N VAL A 72 -3.19 0.51 -0.18
CA VAL A 72 -1.83 0.04 0.02
C VAL A 72 -1.00 0.52 -1.16
N ARG A 73 0.17 1.10 -0.90
CA ARG A 73 1.18 1.37 -1.91
C ARG A 73 2.49 0.76 -1.46
N VAL A 74 3.30 0.35 -2.43
CA VAL A 74 4.46 -0.49 -2.14
C VAL A 74 5.71 0.13 -2.76
N PHE A 75 6.81 0.13 -2.00
CA PHE A 75 8.08 0.69 -2.46
C PHE A 75 9.19 -0.33 -2.25
N PHE A 76 10.13 -0.38 -3.18
CA PHE A 76 11.13 -1.43 -3.24
C PHE A 76 12.51 -0.89 -2.93
N GLY A 77 13.26 -1.65 -2.14
CA GLY A 77 14.62 -1.33 -1.79
C GLY A 77 15.23 -2.54 -1.12
N GLU A 78 16.12 -2.32 -0.18
CA GLU A 78 16.64 -3.42 0.61
C GLU A 78 15.51 -4.11 1.36
N LYS A 79 14.59 -3.30 1.90
CA LYS A 79 13.38 -3.80 2.54
C LYS A 79 12.17 -3.35 1.73
N LEU A 80 11.07 -4.07 1.90
CA LEU A 80 9.80 -3.69 1.33
C LEU A 80 9.18 -2.63 2.23
N GLU A 81 8.87 -1.47 1.68
CA GLU A 81 8.14 -0.45 2.44
C GLU A 81 6.72 -0.38 1.92
N ILE A 82 5.76 -0.30 2.83
CA ILE A 82 4.37 -0.13 2.43
C ILE A 82 3.78 1.08 3.10
N PHE A 83 2.85 1.71 2.38
CA PHE A 83 1.98 2.76 2.90
C PHE A 83 0.60 2.14 3.03
N LEU A 84 0.03 2.20 4.25
CA LEU A 84 -1.36 1.85 4.46
C LEU A 84 -2.14 3.15 4.62
N PHE A 85 -3.14 3.32 3.78
CA PHE A 85 -4.03 4.50 3.85
C PHE A 85 -5.31 4.08 4.56
N ILE A 86 -5.49 4.57 5.78
CA ILE A 86 -6.60 4.18 6.64
C ILE A 86 -7.62 5.32 6.62
N PRO A 87 -8.82 5.09 6.05
CA PRO A 87 -9.84 6.15 6.07
C PRO A 87 -10.12 6.56 7.50
N GLU A 88 -10.19 7.86 7.75
CA GLU A 88 -10.40 8.36 9.10
C GLU A 88 -11.70 7.79 9.70
N LYS A 89 -12.73 7.67 8.88
CA LYS A 89 -14.01 7.14 9.34
C LYS A 89 -13.95 5.67 9.74
N SER A 90 -12.88 4.96 9.37
CA SER A 90 -12.74 3.53 9.66
C SER A 90 -11.90 3.27 10.89
N VAL A 91 -11.31 4.30 11.50
CA VAL A 91 -10.37 4.12 12.60
C VAL A 91 -11.00 3.40 13.79
N ALA A 92 -12.19 3.86 14.21
CA ALA A 92 -12.85 3.24 15.36
C ALA A 92 -13.17 1.77 15.09
N SER A 93 -13.64 1.47 13.88
CA SER A 93 -13.98 0.10 13.50
C SER A 93 -12.74 -0.79 13.49
N LEU A 94 -11.63 -0.28 12.98
CA LEU A 94 -10.38 -1.05 12.95
C LEU A 94 -9.86 -1.32 14.36
N LYS A 95 -9.96 -0.34 15.24
CA LYS A 95 -9.47 -0.49 16.62
C LYS A 95 -10.33 -1.46 17.42
N ALA A 96 -11.56 -1.70 16.98
CA ALA A 96 -12.47 -2.64 17.64
C ALA A 96 -12.50 -4.01 16.94
N ASP A 97 -11.78 -4.18 15.85
CA ASP A 97 -11.83 -5.40 15.03
C ASP A 97 -11.01 -6.51 15.68
N GLU A 98 -11.70 -7.50 16.23
CA GLU A 98 -11.03 -8.58 16.94
C GLU A 98 -10.32 -9.55 16.01
N SER A 99 -10.57 -9.49 14.71
CA SER A 99 -9.80 -10.30 13.76
C SER A 99 -8.38 -9.77 13.59
N VAL A 100 -8.09 -8.57 14.10
CA VAL A 100 -6.77 -7.97 14.07
C VAL A 100 -6.16 -8.08 15.46
N PRO A 101 -4.97 -8.68 15.60
CA PRO A 101 -4.31 -8.76 16.91
C PRO A 101 -4.19 -7.38 17.56
N GLU A 102 -4.33 -7.36 18.88
CA GLU A 102 -4.34 -6.10 19.64
C GLU A 102 -3.09 -5.26 19.36
N ALA A 103 -1.94 -5.91 19.26
CA ALA A 103 -0.68 -5.19 19.01
C ALA A 103 -0.72 -4.44 17.69
N LEU A 104 -1.36 -5.01 16.68
CA LEU A 104 -1.49 -4.34 15.38
C LEU A 104 -2.56 -3.27 15.41
N ARG A 105 -3.63 -3.47 16.17
CA ARG A 105 -4.66 -2.44 16.30
C ARG A 105 -4.09 -1.16 16.88
N ALA A 106 -3.12 -1.31 17.78
CA ALA A 106 -2.47 -0.14 18.38
C ALA A 106 -1.69 0.68 17.35
N TRP A 107 -1.25 0.06 16.24
CA TRP A 107 -0.51 0.79 15.21
C TRP A 107 -1.38 1.85 14.51
N VAL A 108 -2.70 1.68 14.54
CA VAL A 108 -3.60 2.66 13.93
C VAL A 108 -3.44 4.03 14.59
N ASP A 109 -3.14 4.05 15.89
CA ASP A 109 -2.94 5.30 16.60
C ASP A 109 -1.62 5.98 16.24
N ARG A 110 -0.67 5.24 15.67
CA ARG A 110 0.62 5.80 15.24
C ARG A 110 0.56 6.39 13.84
N ALA A 111 -0.50 6.12 13.10
CA ALA A 111 -0.62 6.60 11.74
C ALA A 111 -0.74 8.11 11.73
N GLN A 112 -0.08 8.73 10.74
CA GLN A 112 -0.08 10.18 10.63
C GLN A 112 -1.39 10.67 10.03
N LEU A 113 -1.94 11.73 10.62
CA LEU A 113 -3.14 12.35 10.06
C LEU A 113 -2.78 13.04 8.75
N GLY A 114 -3.66 12.87 7.75
CA GLY A 114 -3.44 13.48 6.46
C GLY A 114 -4.77 13.71 5.77
N GLY A 115 -5.53 14.71 6.22
CA GLY A 115 -6.83 15.00 5.64
C GLY A 115 -7.85 13.95 6.03
N MET A 116 -8.40 13.25 5.04
CA MET A 116 -9.48 12.30 5.29
C MET A 116 -9.00 10.89 5.57
N SER A 117 -7.68 10.69 5.61
CA SER A 117 -7.13 9.38 5.89
C SER A 117 -5.91 9.53 6.77
N ARG A 118 -5.51 8.41 7.38
CA ARG A 118 -4.25 8.32 8.10
C ARG A 118 -3.28 7.49 7.29
N LEU A 119 -2.01 7.85 7.37
CA LEU A 119 -0.96 7.13 6.67
C LEU A 119 -0.10 6.37 7.68
N LEU A 120 -0.06 5.06 7.54
CA LEU A 120 0.83 4.21 8.33
C LEU A 120 1.92 3.70 7.39
N ARG A 121 3.18 4.00 7.75
CA ARG A 121 4.35 3.61 6.95
C ARG A 121 5.05 2.46 7.67
N VAL A 122 5.25 1.35 6.97
CA VAL A 122 5.83 0.15 7.58
C VAL A 122 6.91 -0.42 6.68
N GLN A 123 8.03 -0.83 7.28
CA GLN A 123 9.08 -1.52 6.56
C GLN A 123 9.06 -3.00 6.93
N LEU A 124 9.16 -3.84 5.91
CA LEU A 124 9.05 -5.29 6.07
C LEU A 124 10.29 -5.93 5.44
N ALA A 125 11.07 -6.63 6.24
CA ALA A 125 12.32 -7.22 5.77
C ALA A 125 12.09 -8.53 5.05
N THR A 126 11.10 -9.32 5.45
CA THR A 126 10.92 -10.68 4.95
C THR A 126 9.43 -10.97 4.72
N LYS A 127 9.20 -12.09 4.05
CA LYS A 127 7.85 -12.62 3.87
C LYS A 127 7.15 -12.82 5.21
N LYS A 128 7.89 -13.24 6.23
CA LYS A 128 7.29 -13.48 7.54
C LYS A 128 6.74 -12.18 8.14
N ASP A 129 7.44 -11.07 7.92
CA ASP A 129 6.95 -9.78 8.39
C ASP A 129 5.62 -9.43 7.73
N VAL A 130 5.47 -9.77 6.43
CA VAL A 130 4.22 -9.56 5.74
C VAL A 130 3.12 -10.40 6.37
N GLU A 131 3.42 -11.66 6.68
CA GLU A 131 2.43 -12.54 7.31
C GLU A 131 1.92 -11.97 8.63
N VAL A 132 2.83 -11.40 9.43
CA VAL A 132 2.46 -10.82 10.72
C VAL A 132 1.53 -9.62 10.54
N LEU A 133 1.79 -8.79 9.52
CA LEU A 133 1.01 -7.58 9.30
C LEU A 133 -0.28 -7.82 8.53
N LEU A 134 -0.41 -8.97 7.90
CA LEU A 134 -1.49 -9.25 6.96
C LEU A 134 -2.90 -9.07 7.55
N PRO A 135 -3.18 -9.43 8.81
CA PRO A 135 -4.52 -9.19 9.37
C PRO A 135 -4.92 -7.72 9.35
N LEU A 136 -3.97 -6.81 9.62
CA LEU A 136 -4.27 -5.38 9.57
C LEU A 136 -4.48 -4.92 8.14
N ILE A 137 -3.65 -5.39 7.21
CA ILE A 137 -3.78 -5.05 5.81
C ILE A 137 -5.16 -5.47 5.30
N ARG A 138 -5.57 -6.69 5.60
CA ARG A 138 -6.87 -7.19 5.16
C ARG A 138 -8.01 -6.38 5.75
N ALA A 139 -7.89 -5.98 7.02
CA ALA A 139 -8.93 -5.19 7.66
C ALA A 139 -9.04 -3.81 7.00
N VAL A 140 -7.92 -3.20 6.63
CA VAL A 140 -7.91 -1.90 5.94
C VAL A 140 -8.57 -2.02 4.58
N ILE A 141 -8.29 -3.10 3.87
CA ILE A 141 -8.86 -3.32 2.54
C ILE A 141 -10.37 -3.48 2.60
N ARG A 142 -10.87 -4.09 3.67
CA ARG A 142 -12.30 -4.34 3.81
C ARG A 142 -13.10 -3.11 4.23
N GLN A 143 -12.48 -2.01 4.55
CA GLN A 143 -13.18 -0.78 4.97
C GLN A 143 -13.89 -0.04 3.83
#